data_5c7b1862ac02b43b9a50f3b6ea06c4d9
#
_entry.id   5c7b1862ac02b43b9a50f3b6ea06c4d9
#
_cell.length_a   1.000
_cell.length_b   1.000
_cell.length_c   1.000
_cell.angle_alpha   90.00
_cell.angle_beta   90.00
_cell.angle_gamma   90.00
#
_symmetry.space_group_name_H-M   'P 1'
#
loop_
_entity.id
_entity.type
_entity.pdbx_description
1 polymer ?
#
loop_
_entity_poly.entity_id
_entity_poly.type
_entity_poly.pdbx_seq_one_letter_code
_entity_poly.pdbx_strand_id
1 'polypeptide(L)'
;SKLVDWQDRSTCVLFGDGAGAVVLTEGEDLLSIKLSANGDTDVMAIPNVAGNFPDAAGGADPYLTMKGQEVFKFAVSSMCRDIAEVIGEAGLSKDDISYVLPHQANMRIIDAARSRLKIAPERILTNIERFGNTSSASIPLLLDQMNREGRFQKGDILALSAFGSGFTTGACILRWSRGRSFAPRYQMACD
;
A
#
# COMPACT_ATOMS: atom_id res chain seq x y z
N SER A 1 5.13 -14.19 5.72
CA SER A 1 5.10 -15.68 5.63
C SER A 1 4.72 -16.37 6.94
N LYS A 2 5.13 -15.84 8.10
CA LYS A 2 4.86 -16.46 9.41
C LYS A 2 3.39 -16.41 9.87
N LEU A 3 2.61 -15.49 9.31
CA LEU A 3 1.22 -15.25 9.70
C LEU A 3 0.22 -15.86 8.72
N VAL A 4 0.70 -16.60 7.72
CA VAL A 4 -0.11 -17.15 6.65
C VAL A 4 -0.23 -18.65 6.84
N ASP A 5 -1.46 -19.18 6.78
CA ASP A 5 -1.69 -20.62 6.68
C ASP A 5 -1.33 -21.09 5.27
N TRP A 6 -0.27 -21.88 5.16
CA TRP A 6 0.19 -22.40 3.87
C TRP A 6 -0.73 -23.47 3.26
N GLN A 7 -1.71 -23.95 4.02
CA GLN A 7 -2.75 -24.87 3.53
C GLN A 7 -3.97 -24.10 2.99
N ASP A 8 -4.18 -22.86 3.43
CA ASP A 8 -5.24 -22.00 2.90
C ASP A 8 -4.80 -21.27 1.63
N ARG A 9 -5.18 -21.80 0.48
CA ARG A 9 -4.87 -21.20 -0.83
C ARG A 9 -5.57 -19.89 -1.10
N SER A 10 -6.53 -19.47 -0.30
CA SER A 10 -7.18 -18.18 -0.43
C SER A 10 -6.31 -17.02 0.07
N THR A 11 -5.35 -17.31 0.93
CA THR A 11 -4.44 -16.33 1.54
C THR A 11 -2.98 -16.56 1.18
N CYS A 12 -2.47 -17.81 1.20
CA CYS A 12 -1.04 -18.09 1.04
C CYS A 12 -0.46 -17.65 -0.31
N VAL A 13 -1.26 -17.60 -1.36
CA VAL A 13 -0.83 -17.18 -2.71
C VAL A 13 -0.75 -15.66 -2.89
N LEU A 14 -1.22 -14.89 -1.92
CA LEU A 14 -1.30 -13.43 -2.04
C LEU A 14 -0.11 -12.72 -1.42
N PHE A 15 0.35 -13.21 -0.26
CA PHE A 15 1.29 -12.47 0.59
C PHE A 15 2.75 -12.79 0.28
N GLY A 16 3.58 -11.75 0.38
CA GLY A 16 5.02 -11.83 0.36
C GLY A 16 5.64 -11.17 1.59
N ASP A 17 6.90 -11.47 1.87
CA ASP A 17 7.66 -10.83 2.92
C ASP A 17 8.46 -9.65 2.34
N GLY A 18 8.52 -8.56 3.11
CA GLY A 18 9.27 -7.38 2.72
C GLY A 18 9.41 -6.40 3.87
N ALA A 19 10.36 -5.50 3.73
CA ALA A 19 10.55 -4.38 4.65
C ALA A 19 10.86 -3.11 3.86
N GLY A 20 10.39 -1.99 4.37
CA GLY A 20 10.67 -0.66 3.82
C GLY A 20 10.82 0.35 4.93
N ALA A 21 11.66 1.36 4.69
CA ALA A 21 11.88 2.47 5.60
C ALA A 21 11.95 3.78 4.83
N VAL A 22 11.45 4.84 5.44
CA VAL A 22 11.55 6.20 4.94
C VAL A 22 12.11 7.11 6.01
N VAL A 23 12.85 8.12 5.60
CA VAL A 23 13.32 9.17 6.49
C VAL A 23 12.46 10.40 6.25
N LEU A 24 11.78 10.86 7.29
CA LEU A 24 11.01 12.10 7.26
C LEU A 24 11.87 13.24 7.80
N THR A 25 11.81 14.38 7.12
CA THR A 25 12.45 15.63 7.55
C THR A 25 11.40 16.73 7.53
N GLU A 26 11.66 17.82 8.21
CA GLU A 26 10.85 19.03 8.09
C GLU A 26 10.79 19.50 6.64
N GLY A 27 9.62 19.94 6.17
CA GLY A 27 9.39 20.37 4.79
C GLY A 27 7.92 20.58 4.47
N GLU A 28 7.65 21.04 3.25
CA GLU A 28 6.30 21.36 2.76
C GLU A 28 5.86 20.45 1.60
N ASP A 29 6.51 19.31 1.44
CA ASP A 29 6.24 18.41 0.31
C ASP A 29 5.09 17.41 0.56
N LEU A 30 4.60 17.30 1.79
CA LEU A 30 3.32 16.64 2.09
C LEU A 30 2.17 17.63 1.90
N LEU A 31 1.47 17.54 0.78
CA LEU A 31 0.46 18.52 0.39
C LEU A 31 -0.90 18.26 1.06
N SER A 32 -1.24 17.00 1.26
CA SER A 32 -2.45 16.57 1.98
C SER A 32 -2.28 15.16 2.51
N ILE A 33 -3.00 14.84 3.58
CA ILE A 33 -3.05 13.49 4.15
C ILE A 33 -4.40 13.22 4.78
N LYS A 34 -4.95 12.04 4.55
CA LYS A 34 -6.16 11.55 5.18
C LYS A 34 -5.93 10.18 5.78
N LEU A 35 -6.38 9.99 7.00
CA LEU A 35 -6.42 8.72 7.70
C LEU A 35 -7.85 8.45 8.15
N SER A 36 -8.29 7.18 8.08
CA SER A 36 -9.62 6.78 8.49
C SER A 36 -9.58 5.38 9.11
N ALA A 37 -10.47 5.15 10.06
CA ALA A 37 -10.68 3.84 10.66
C ALA A 37 -12.17 3.57 10.81
N ASN A 38 -12.60 2.34 10.49
CA ASN A 38 -13.94 1.85 10.70
C ASN A 38 -13.85 0.44 11.28
N GLY A 39 -14.16 0.28 12.55
CA GLY A 39 -13.98 -0.97 13.29
C GLY A 39 -14.81 -2.11 12.69
N ASP A 40 -14.12 -3.11 12.16
CA ASP A 40 -14.69 -4.38 11.71
C ASP A 40 -13.61 -5.46 11.75
N THR A 41 -13.63 -6.27 12.80
CA THR A 41 -12.66 -7.35 13.03
C THR A 41 -13.06 -8.66 12.36
N ASP A 42 -14.30 -8.78 11.86
CA ASP A 42 -14.83 -10.03 11.30
C ASP A 42 -14.40 -10.27 9.86
N VAL A 43 -13.94 -9.23 9.17
CA VAL A 43 -13.60 -9.28 7.74
C VAL A 43 -12.15 -9.61 7.51
N MET A 44 -11.24 -9.11 8.31
CA MET A 44 -9.81 -9.42 8.24
C MET A 44 -9.17 -9.28 9.61
N ALA A 45 -8.62 -10.37 10.13
CA ALA A 45 -8.00 -10.40 11.45
C ALA A 45 -6.85 -11.42 11.53
N ILE A 46 -5.99 -11.20 12.49
CA ILE A 46 -5.02 -12.18 12.99
C ILE A 46 -5.45 -12.48 14.43
N PRO A 47 -6.18 -13.57 14.68
CA PRO A 47 -6.90 -13.74 15.95
C PRO A 47 -6.00 -14.00 17.16
N ASN A 48 -4.76 -14.49 16.95
CA ASN A 48 -3.84 -14.77 18.05
C ASN A 48 -2.40 -14.46 17.65
N VAL A 49 -1.97 -13.26 17.92
CA VAL A 49 -0.53 -13.01 18.00
C VAL A 49 -0.10 -13.49 19.38
N ALA A 50 0.55 -14.64 19.46
CA ALA A 50 1.13 -15.13 20.70
C ALA A 50 2.08 -14.07 21.26
N GLY A 51 1.63 -13.33 22.26
CA GLY A 51 2.38 -12.32 22.98
C GLY A 51 2.40 -12.68 24.46
N ASN A 52 3.23 -11.99 25.25
CA ASN A 52 3.31 -12.12 26.70
C ASN A 52 2.07 -11.56 27.43
N PHE A 53 0.92 -11.47 26.76
CA PHE A 53 -0.31 -11.01 27.39
C PHE A 53 -0.90 -12.16 28.22
N PRO A 54 -1.16 -11.98 29.52
CA PRO A 54 -1.54 -13.07 30.43
C PRO A 54 -2.80 -13.81 30.05
N ASP A 55 -3.74 -13.15 29.35
CA ASP A 55 -5.00 -13.74 28.94
C ASP A 55 -4.99 -14.29 27.49
N ALA A 56 -3.85 -14.29 26.83
CA ALA A 56 -3.66 -14.92 25.51
C ALA A 56 -3.60 -16.45 25.61
N ALA A 57 -4.25 -17.01 26.62
CA ALA A 57 -4.33 -18.45 26.81
C ALA A 57 -5.36 -19.05 25.87
N GLY A 58 -4.89 -19.75 24.88
CA GLY A 58 -5.64 -20.84 24.28
C GLY A 58 -5.93 -20.75 22.80
N GLY A 59 -5.19 -21.49 22.01
CA GLY A 59 -5.74 -22.41 21.03
C GLY A 59 -6.49 -21.89 19.81
N ALA A 60 -6.56 -20.60 19.56
CA ALA A 60 -7.09 -20.12 18.30
C ALA A 60 -5.98 -20.08 17.24
N ASP A 61 -6.40 -20.27 16.00
CA ASP A 61 -5.56 -20.29 14.84
C ASP A 61 -4.70 -19.01 14.75
N PRO A 62 -3.37 -19.09 14.74
CA PRO A 62 -2.50 -17.92 14.73
C PRO A 62 -2.44 -17.22 13.37
N TYR A 63 -3.18 -17.70 12.39
CA TYR A 63 -3.09 -17.27 11.01
C TYR A 63 -4.06 -16.16 10.66
N LEU A 64 -3.66 -15.37 9.68
CA LEU A 64 -4.50 -14.33 9.09
C LEU A 64 -5.74 -14.94 8.44
N THR A 65 -6.91 -14.45 8.83
CA THR A 65 -8.19 -14.78 8.21
C THR A 65 -8.71 -13.60 7.41
N MET A 66 -9.36 -13.85 6.28
CA MET A 66 -9.83 -12.79 5.40
C MET A 66 -11.07 -13.21 4.58
N LYS A 67 -12.11 -12.37 4.61
CA LYS A 67 -13.26 -12.46 3.71
C LYS A 67 -12.97 -11.67 2.42
N GLY A 68 -12.31 -12.30 1.46
CA GLY A 68 -11.73 -11.63 0.29
C GLY A 68 -12.69 -10.79 -0.52
N GLN A 69 -13.98 -11.14 -0.63
CA GLN A 69 -14.97 -10.36 -1.37
C GLN A 69 -15.31 -9.02 -0.68
N GLU A 70 -15.42 -9.04 0.64
CA GLU A 70 -15.70 -7.84 1.44
C GLU A 70 -14.50 -6.91 1.44
N VAL A 71 -13.29 -7.47 1.64
CA VAL A 71 -12.03 -6.73 1.50
C VAL A 71 -11.93 -6.08 0.12
N PHE A 72 -12.25 -6.80 -0.96
CA PHE A 72 -12.22 -6.24 -2.32
C PHE A 72 -13.14 -5.03 -2.47
N LYS A 73 -14.40 -5.15 -2.06
CA LYS A 73 -15.40 -4.05 -2.16
C LYS A 73 -14.95 -2.83 -1.37
N PHE A 74 -14.50 -3.05 -0.14
CA PHE A 74 -14.00 -1.99 0.74
C PHE A 74 -12.78 -1.31 0.12
N ALA A 75 -11.78 -2.08 -0.31
CA ALA A 75 -10.54 -1.58 -0.88
C ALA A 75 -10.75 -0.68 -2.09
N VAL A 76 -11.53 -1.14 -3.07
CA VAL A 76 -11.83 -0.34 -4.28
C VAL A 76 -12.58 0.94 -3.94
N SER A 77 -13.56 0.84 -3.04
CA SER A 77 -14.38 1.98 -2.65
C SER A 77 -13.57 3.03 -1.89
N SER A 78 -12.83 2.62 -0.86
CA SER A 78 -12.03 3.50 -0.02
C SER A 78 -10.88 4.14 -0.80
N MET A 79 -10.14 3.36 -1.60
CA MET A 79 -9.07 3.89 -2.44
C MET A 79 -9.57 5.01 -3.36
N CYS A 80 -10.70 4.79 -4.03
CA CYS A 80 -11.26 5.81 -4.94
C CYS A 80 -11.72 7.07 -4.20
N ARG A 81 -12.37 6.90 -3.05
CA ARG A 81 -12.82 8.02 -2.21
C ARG A 81 -11.63 8.81 -1.68
N ASP A 82 -10.69 8.12 -1.04
CA ASP A 82 -9.60 8.76 -0.30
C ASP A 82 -8.62 9.48 -1.26
N ILE A 83 -8.33 8.88 -2.44
CA ILE A 83 -7.53 9.57 -3.47
C ILE A 83 -8.24 10.84 -3.95
N ALA A 84 -9.55 10.78 -4.22
CA ALA A 84 -10.29 11.95 -4.69
C ALA A 84 -10.31 13.07 -3.64
N GLU A 85 -10.47 12.72 -2.36
CA GLU A 85 -10.49 13.68 -1.26
C GLU A 85 -9.12 14.35 -1.06
N VAL A 86 -8.01 13.59 -0.98
CA VAL A 86 -6.68 14.19 -0.79
C VAL A 86 -6.23 15.03 -1.98
N ILE A 87 -6.65 14.71 -3.20
CA ILE A 87 -6.44 15.56 -4.38
C ILE A 87 -7.16 16.90 -4.20
N GLY A 88 -8.44 16.85 -3.79
CA GLY A 88 -9.24 18.06 -3.56
C GLY A 88 -8.69 18.93 -2.41
N GLU A 89 -8.31 18.30 -1.29
CA GLU A 89 -7.70 19.00 -0.14
C GLU A 89 -6.36 19.66 -0.49
N ALA A 90 -5.59 19.07 -1.40
CA ALA A 90 -4.36 19.67 -1.92
C ALA A 90 -4.62 20.82 -2.92
N GLY A 91 -5.88 21.11 -3.28
CA GLY A 91 -6.23 22.10 -4.30
C GLY A 91 -5.82 21.70 -5.71
N LEU A 92 -5.67 20.40 -5.96
CA LEU A 92 -5.23 19.83 -7.23
C LEU A 92 -6.37 19.17 -8.00
N SER A 93 -6.12 18.86 -9.27
CA SER A 93 -6.95 18.03 -10.12
C SER A 93 -6.29 16.68 -10.35
N LYS A 94 -7.01 15.72 -10.92
CA LYS A 94 -6.43 14.41 -11.30
C LYS A 94 -5.33 14.54 -12.36
N ASP A 95 -5.38 15.58 -13.16
CA ASP A 95 -4.41 15.78 -14.23
C ASP A 95 -3.05 16.26 -13.70
N ASP A 96 -3.04 16.86 -12.52
CA ASP A 96 -1.82 17.29 -11.83
C ASP A 96 -1.05 16.12 -11.20
N ILE A 97 -1.69 14.96 -11.00
CA ILE A 97 -1.05 13.79 -10.40
C ILE A 97 -0.14 13.11 -11.41
N SER A 98 1.15 13.07 -11.17
CA SER A 98 2.11 12.37 -12.03
C SER A 98 1.94 10.86 -11.93
N TYR A 99 1.91 10.33 -10.71
CA TYR A 99 1.78 8.89 -10.46
C TYR A 99 0.91 8.58 -9.24
N VAL A 100 0.23 7.45 -9.31
CA VAL A 100 -0.50 6.85 -8.18
C VAL A 100 0.22 5.58 -7.75
N LEU A 101 0.53 5.50 -6.46
CA LEU A 101 1.19 4.37 -5.81
C LEU A 101 0.22 3.73 -4.82
N PRO A 102 -0.58 2.77 -5.25
CA PRO A 102 -1.50 2.06 -4.36
C PRO A 102 -0.77 1.01 -3.53
N HIS A 103 -1.31 0.67 -2.37
CA HIS A 103 -0.95 -0.55 -1.68
C HIS A 103 -1.06 -1.76 -2.63
N GLN A 104 -0.02 -2.57 -2.69
CA GLN A 104 0.11 -3.71 -3.59
C GLN A 104 -0.62 -4.95 -3.02
N ALA A 105 -1.92 -4.84 -2.79
CA ALA A 105 -2.72 -5.90 -2.17
C ALA A 105 -3.09 -7.01 -3.15
N ASN A 106 -3.63 -6.63 -4.30
CA ASN A 106 -4.08 -7.53 -5.36
C ASN A 106 -4.27 -6.74 -6.65
N MET A 107 -3.77 -7.26 -7.77
CA MET A 107 -3.86 -6.57 -9.07
C MET A 107 -5.30 -6.27 -9.48
N ARG A 108 -6.25 -7.15 -9.17
CA ARG A 108 -7.67 -6.92 -9.47
C ARG A 108 -8.25 -5.71 -8.73
N ILE A 109 -7.80 -5.44 -7.50
CA ILE A 109 -8.21 -4.24 -6.74
C ILE A 109 -7.64 -3.00 -7.41
N ILE A 110 -6.36 -3.03 -7.76
CA ILE A 110 -5.67 -1.91 -8.42
C ILE A 110 -6.33 -1.57 -9.75
N ASP A 111 -6.63 -2.57 -10.59
CA ASP A 111 -7.28 -2.37 -11.89
C ASP A 111 -8.71 -1.84 -11.76
N ALA A 112 -9.47 -2.34 -10.78
CA ALA A 112 -10.83 -1.86 -10.51
C ALA A 112 -10.82 -0.38 -10.05
N ALA A 113 -9.91 -0.03 -9.13
CA ALA A 113 -9.76 1.34 -8.67
C ALA A 113 -9.28 2.28 -9.79
N ARG A 114 -8.29 1.86 -10.59
CA ARG A 114 -7.81 2.58 -11.77
C ARG A 114 -8.93 2.91 -12.73
N SER A 115 -9.72 1.89 -13.08
CA SER A 115 -10.85 2.05 -14.03
C SER A 115 -11.90 3.02 -13.50
N ARG A 116 -12.21 2.95 -12.20
CA ARG A 116 -13.18 3.82 -11.55
C ARG A 116 -12.68 5.27 -11.41
N LEU A 117 -11.41 5.45 -11.13
CA LEU A 117 -10.76 6.78 -11.05
C LEU A 117 -10.50 7.38 -12.43
N LYS A 118 -10.58 6.57 -13.50
CA LYS A 118 -10.24 6.95 -14.89
C LYS A 118 -8.81 7.48 -14.99
N ILE A 119 -7.88 6.81 -14.33
CA ILE A 119 -6.45 7.12 -14.38
C ILE A 119 -5.82 6.27 -15.49
N ALA A 120 -4.96 6.88 -16.30
CA ALA A 120 -4.23 6.19 -17.35
C ALA A 120 -3.31 5.10 -16.78
N PRO A 121 -3.21 3.92 -17.43
CA PRO A 121 -2.45 2.78 -16.90
C PRO A 121 -1.00 3.12 -16.54
N GLU A 122 -0.34 3.91 -17.36
CA GLU A 122 1.06 4.32 -17.20
C GLU A 122 1.31 5.22 -15.99
N ARG A 123 0.26 5.79 -15.42
CA ARG A 123 0.31 6.63 -14.21
C ARG A 123 0.08 5.84 -12.91
N ILE A 124 -0.36 4.58 -13.00
CA ILE A 124 -0.45 3.70 -11.83
C ILE A 124 0.77 2.80 -11.79
N LEU A 125 1.52 2.90 -10.71
CA LEU A 125 2.74 2.13 -10.54
C LEU A 125 2.44 0.85 -9.76
N THR A 126 3.02 -0.26 -10.21
CA THR A 126 2.86 -1.58 -9.59
C THR A 126 4.18 -2.34 -9.59
N ASN A 127 4.33 -3.23 -8.63
CA ASN A 127 5.41 -4.21 -8.54
C ASN A 127 4.95 -5.51 -7.84
N ILE A 128 3.65 -5.66 -7.71
CA ILE A 128 3.02 -6.81 -7.04
C ILE A 128 3.38 -8.15 -7.72
N GLU A 129 3.62 -8.16 -9.02
CA GLU A 129 4.01 -9.34 -9.80
C GLU A 129 5.39 -9.89 -9.37
N ARG A 130 6.21 -9.07 -8.72
CA ARG A 130 7.54 -9.45 -8.23
C ARG A 130 7.55 -9.80 -6.74
N PHE A 131 6.78 -9.08 -5.94
CA PHE A 131 6.89 -9.13 -4.48
C PHE A 131 5.63 -9.67 -3.79
N GLY A 132 4.51 -9.77 -4.50
CA GLY A 132 3.22 -10.07 -3.89
C GLY A 132 2.74 -8.94 -2.97
N ASN A 133 1.83 -9.26 -2.08
CA ASN A 133 1.35 -8.35 -1.04
C ASN A 133 2.30 -8.38 0.16
N THR A 134 3.18 -7.41 0.25
CA THR A 134 4.14 -7.24 1.37
C THR A 134 3.59 -6.36 2.49
N SER A 135 2.24 -6.28 2.63
CA SER A 135 1.58 -5.49 3.66
C SER A 135 2.04 -4.03 3.67
N SER A 136 2.37 -3.46 4.84
CA SER A 136 2.80 -2.07 4.98
C SER A 136 4.11 -1.74 4.24
N ALA A 137 4.93 -2.72 3.91
CA ALA A 137 6.15 -2.51 3.14
C ALA A 137 5.90 -2.26 1.64
N SER A 138 4.70 -2.53 1.12
CA SER A 138 4.43 -2.50 -0.33
C SER A 138 4.64 -1.11 -0.96
N ILE A 139 4.16 -0.05 -0.34
CA ILE A 139 4.36 1.32 -0.85
C ILE A 139 5.82 1.77 -0.72
N PRO A 140 6.51 1.60 0.42
CA PRO A 140 7.94 1.93 0.51
C PRO A 140 8.82 1.18 -0.49
N LEU A 141 8.56 -0.11 -0.72
CA LEU A 141 9.27 -0.90 -1.72
C LEU A 141 9.03 -0.38 -3.15
N LEU A 142 7.78 -0.04 -3.46
CA LEU A 142 7.43 0.53 -4.76
C LEU A 142 8.07 1.91 -4.96
N LEU A 143 8.05 2.78 -3.94
CA LEU A 143 8.73 4.08 -3.97
C LEU A 143 10.23 3.95 -4.23
N ASP A 144 10.90 3.06 -3.49
CA ASP A 144 12.34 2.83 -3.65
C ASP A 144 12.67 2.31 -5.05
N GLN A 145 11.93 1.31 -5.53
CA GLN A 145 12.13 0.74 -6.86
C GLN A 145 11.96 1.81 -7.95
N MET A 146 10.85 2.53 -7.95
CA MET A 146 10.56 3.55 -8.98
C MET A 146 11.56 4.69 -8.94
N ASN A 147 12.02 5.08 -7.76
CA ASN A 147 13.08 6.08 -7.61
C ASN A 147 14.41 5.58 -8.20
N ARG A 148 14.81 4.34 -7.92
CA ARG A 148 16.04 3.72 -8.48
C ARG A 148 15.98 3.56 -9.99
N GLU A 149 14.81 3.27 -10.53
CA GLU A 149 14.56 3.18 -11.97
C GLU A 149 14.50 4.56 -12.65
N GLY A 150 14.60 5.65 -11.88
CA GLY A 150 14.57 7.02 -12.40
C GLY A 150 13.21 7.45 -12.96
N ARG A 151 12.13 6.81 -12.50
CA ARG A 151 10.76 7.15 -12.92
C ARG A 151 10.33 8.52 -12.44
N PHE A 152 10.77 8.94 -11.24
CA PHE A 152 10.37 10.21 -10.65
C PHE A 152 11.28 11.35 -11.05
N GLN A 153 10.66 12.51 -11.26
CA GLN A 153 11.34 13.78 -11.48
C GLN A 153 11.01 14.74 -10.34
N LYS A 154 11.92 15.67 -10.07
CA LYS A 154 11.66 16.73 -9.08
C LYS A 154 10.41 17.51 -9.49
N GLY A 155 9.49 17.65 -8.57
CA GLY A 155 8.20 18.32 -8.78
C GLY A 155 7.04 17.38 -9.12
N ASP A 156 7.30 16.10 -9.41
CA ASP A 156 6.22 15.13 -9.63
C ASP A 156 5.29 15.06 -8.42
N ILE A 157 4.01 15.00 -8.69
CA ILE A 157 2.97 14.84 -7.68
C ILE A 157 2.58 13.37 -7.58
N LEU A 158 2.82 12.79 -6.43
CA LEU A 158 2.57 11.39 -6.13
C LEU A 158 1.34 11.25 -5.22
N ALA A 159 0.37 10.46 -5.63
CA ALA A 159 -0.76 10.07 -4.79
C ALA A 159 -0.52 8.67 -4.24
N LEU A 160 -0.43 8.53 -2.93
CA LEU A 160 -0.30 7.25 -2.24
C LEU A 160 -1.64 6.88 -1.62
N SER A 161 -2.01 5.60 -1.67
CA SER A 161 -3.22 5.12 -1.02
C SER A 161 -3.07 3.69 -0.50
N ALA A 162 -3.49 3.47 0.71
CA ALA A 162 -3.46 2.17 1.36
C ALA A 162 -4.75 1.89 2.13
N PHE A 163 -5.00 0.62 2.36
CA PHE A 163 -6.03 0.12 3.25
C PHE A 163 -5.50 -1.10 4.00
N GLY A 164 -6.12 -1.42 5.11
CA GLY A 164 -5.72 -2.58 5.92
C GLY A 164 -6.85 -3.06 6.82
N SER A 165 -6.49 -4.05 7.64
CA SER A 165 -7.37 -4.54 8.68
C SER A 165 -7.79 -3.41 9.61
N GLY A 166 -8.97 -3.53 10.15
CA GLY A 166 -9.48 -2.49 11.02
C GLY A 166 -10.98 -2.25 10.86
N PHE A 167 -11.56 -1.85 9.72
CA PHE A 167 -10.80 -1.40 8.52
C PHE A 167 -10.10 -0.06 8.75
N THR A 168 -8.90 0.05 8.24
CA THR A 168 -8.17 1.32 8.22
C THR A 168 -7.84 1.73 6.80
N THR A 169 -7.81 3.03 6.54
CA THR A 169 -7.37 3.57 5.25
C THR A 169 -6.45 4.76 5.44
N GLY A 170 -5.60 5.01 4.46
CA GLY A 170 -4.77 6.19 4.40
C GLY A 170 -4.50 6.57 2.96
N ALA A 171 -4.51 7.88 2.70
CA ALA A 171 -4.07 8.43 1.43
C ALA A 171 -3.31 9.74 1.67
N CYS A 172 -2.37 10.07 0.81
CA CYS A 172 -1.69 11.35 0.84
C CYS A 172 -1.22 11.79 -0.55
N ILE A 173 -1.00 13.09 -0.67
CA ILE A 173 -0.35 13.69 -1.82
C ILE A 173 1.03 14.20 -1.41
N LEU A 174 2.04 13.74 -2.12
CA LEU A 174 3.43 14.15 -1.95
C LEU A 174 3.94 14.85 -3.21
N ARG A 175 4.69 15.95 -3.02
CA ARG A 175 5.53 16.49 -4.07
C ARG A 175 6.90 15.84 -3.99
N TRP A 176 7.36 15.22 -5.08
CA TRP A 176 8.67 14.60 -5.10
C TRP A 176 9.76 15.65 -5.15
N SER A 177 10.56 15.76 -4.08
CA SER A 177 11.56 16.83 -3.93
C SER A 177 12.94 16.48 -4.50
N ARG A 178 13.19 15.20 -4.79
CA ARG A 178 14.51 14.75 -5.29
C ARG A 178 14.59 14.78 -6.81
N GLY A 179 15.73 15.22 -7.33
CA GLY A 179 16.09 15.04 -8.73
C GLY A 179 16.62 13.62 -9.00
N ARG A 180 16.77 13.28 -10.28
CA ARG A 180 17.37 11.99 -10.71
C ARG A 180 18.80 11.91 -10.16
N SER A 181 19.01 11.27 -9.03
CA SER A 181 20.34 10.76 -8.68
C SER A 181 20.27 9.75 -7.53
N PHE A 182 20.19 8.50 -7.89
CA PHE A 182 20.79 7.45 -7.10
C PHE A 182 21.38 6.42 -8.05
N ALA A 183 22.65 6.57 -8.35
CA ALA A 183 23.41 5.41 -8.84
C ALA A 183 23.31 4.33 -7.75
N PRO A 184 22.94 3.10 -8.09
CA PRO A 184 22.83 2.03 -7.11
C PRO A 184 24.22 1.81 -6.49
N ARG A 185 24.37 2.13 -5.20
CA ARG A 185 25.60 1.84 -4.46
C ARG A 185 25.70 0.36 -4.03
N TYR A 186 24.69 -0.43 -4.34
CA TYR A 186 24.69 -1.86 -4.06
C TYR A 186 24.16 -2.63 -5.27
N GLN A 187 25.06 -3.31 -5.98
CA GLN A 187 24.68 -4.48 -6.73
C GLN A 187 24.37 -5.57 -5.70
N MET A 188 23.11 -5.99 -5.61
CA MET A 188 22.82 -7.25 -4.92
C MET A 188 23.46 -8.35 -5.77
N ALA A 189 24.51 -8.97 -5.27
CA ALA A 189 24.98 -10.23 -5.77
C ALA A 189 23.86 -11.26 -5.45
N CYS A 190 23.14 -11.69 -6.47
CA CYS A 190 22.37 -12.91 -6.39
C CYS A 190 23.35 -14.02 -6.78
N ASP A 191 23.90 -14.71 -5.78
CA ASP A 191 24.48 -16.03 -5.91
C ASP A 191 23.40 -17.09 -5.69
#